data_adf2a699a2463dd0ea34c3b7335eda61
#
_entry.id   adf2a699a2463dd0ea34c3b7335eda61
#
_cell.length_a   1.000
_cell.length_b   1.000
_cell.length_c   1.000
_cell.angle_alpha   90.00
_cell.angle_beta   90.00
_cell.angle_gamma   90.00
#
_symmetry.space_group_name_H-M   'P 1'
#
loop_
_entity.id
_entity.type
_entity.pdbx_description
1 polymer ?
#
loop_
_entity_poly.entity_id
_entity_poly.type
_entity_poly.pdbx_seq_one_letter_code
_entity_poly.pdbx_strand_id
1 'polypeptide(L)'
;MTKSEEREVFEIYAVKYAHNANRTRNGNMLYMDEHDVPMPLDYFVWVIRNEKRTYIVDTGFGEVASKKRATPLLRTPAEGLALMGVDSAEVENVIISHMHYDHAGGIADFPKATFILQDTEMSYATGRCMCFPATQRPFEVDDVCELVRKVYGNQVHFVDGDEELVPGLSVHKIGGHSAGLMCVRVWTQRGWVIVASDCAHFYENFKERNPFVIVYNLGDMLNGYTTMEMLAESQDHIIPGHDPLVMKYYPAASKELEG
;
A
#
# COMPACT_ATOMS: atom_id res chain seq x y z
N MET A 1 9.89 -35.64 5.63
CA MET A 1 9.58 -34.99 4.33
C MET A 1 8.22 -34.34 4.50
N THR A 2 8.18 -33.07 4.89
CA THR A 2 6.96 -32.25 4.91
C THR A 2 6.54 -32.06 3.46
N LYS A 3 5.28 -32.41 3.11
CA LYS A 3 4.69 -32.00 1.83
C LYS A 3 4.84 -30.49 1.75
N SER A 4 5.58 -29.99 0.74
CA SER A 4 5.48 -28.58 0.39
C SER A 4 4.01 -28.34 0.06
N GLU A 5 3.31 -27.56 0.85
CA GLU A 5 1.96 -27.15 0.50
C GLU A 5 2.05 -26.46 -0.87
N GLU A 6 1.18 -26.86 -1.79
CA GLU A 6 1.13 -26.30 -3.13
C GLU A 6 0.73 -24.82 -3.01
N ARG A 7 1.48 -23.92 -3.66
CA ARG A 7 1.20 -22.49 -3.61
C ARG A 7 -0.19 -22.20 -4.15
N GLU A 8 -0.93 -21.39 -3.44
CA GLU A 8 -2.20 -20.85 -3.91
C GLU A 8 -1.93 -19.77 -4.97
N VAL A 9 -2.64 -19.82 -6.08
CA VAL A 9 -2.57 -18.79 -7.12
C VAL A 9 -3.61 -17.72 -6.82
N PHE A 10 -3.20 -16.46 -6.84
CA PHE A 10 -4.06 -15.31 -6.59
C PHE A 10 -4.18 -14.40 -7.81
N GLU A 11 -5.28 -13.65 -7.85
CA GLU A 11 -5.49 -12.50 -8.71
C GLU A 11 -5.28 -11.22 -7.91
N ILE A 12 -4.75 -10.18 -8.58
CA ILE A 12 -4.50 -8.86 -7.99
C ILE A 12 -5.28 -7.82 -8.78
N TYR A 13 -6.02 -6.96 -8.08
CA TYR A 13 -6.76 -5.87 -8.68
C TYR A 13 -6.39 -4.55 -7.99
N ALA A 14 -6.06 -3.52 -8.81
CA ALA A 14 -5.89 -2.15 -8.36
C ALA A 14 -7.26 -1.45 -8.38
N VAL A 15 -7.70 -0.95 -7.24
CA VAL A 15 -8.94 -0.19 -7.11
C VAL A 15 -8.58 1.27 -6.90
N LYS A 16 -8.62 2.05 -7.99
CA LYS A 16 -8.34 3.48 -7.95
C LYS A 16 -9.51 4.21 -7.29
N TYR A 17 -9.20 5.00 -6.25
CA TYR A 17 -10.22 5.73 -5.49
C TYR A 17 -10.01 7.25 -5.47
N ALA A 18 -8.79 7.73 -5.73
CA ALA A 18 -8.49 9.16 -5.78
C ALA A 18 -7.40 9.49 -6.82
N HIS A 19 -7.29 10.78 -7.17
CA HIS A 19 -6.32 11.29 -8.12
C HIS A 19 -5.86 12.69 -7.73
N ASN A 20 -4.55 12.94 -7.73
CA ASN A 20 -3.98 14.26 -7.53
C ASN A 20 -3.24 14.72 -8.78
N ALA A 21 -3.93 15.52 -9.61
CA ALA A 21 -3.40 16.05 -10.87
C ALA A 21 -2.35 17.17 -10.68
N ASN A 22 -2.28 17.76 -9.46
CA ASN A 22 -1.48 18.95 -9.21
C ASN A 22 -0.05 18.65 -8.73
N ARG A 23 0.37 17.39 -8.82
CA ARG A 23 1.74 16.99 -8.44
C ARG A 23 2.68 17.17 -9.59
N THR A 24 3.93 17.51 -9.27
CA THR A 24 5.02 17.63 -10.24
C THR A 24 6.17 16.69 -9.91
N ARG A 25 7.03 16.45 -10.87
CA ARG A 25 8.18 15.55 -10.69
C ARG A 25 9.08 16.02 -9.56
N ASN A 26 9.41 17.31 -9.48
CA ASN A 26 10.22 17.85 -8.39
C ASN A 26 9.52 17.85 -7.04
N GLY A 27 8.19 17.80 -7.03
CA GLY A 27 7.40 17.60 -5.82
C GLY A 27 7.29 16.13 -5.37
N ASN A 28 7.69 15.18 -6.22
CA ASN A 28 7.58 13.75 -5.98
C ASN A 28 8.93 13.06 -5.80
N MET A 29 9.99 13.54 -6.45
CA MET A 29 11.28 12.88 -6.49
C MET A 29 12.30 13.54 -5.56
N LEU A 30 13.09 12.73 -4.87
CA LEU A 30 14.11 13.20 -3.94
C LEU A 30 15.24 13.95 -4.69
N TYR A 31 15.66 13.43 -5.84
CA TYR A 31 16.61 14.10 -6.72
C TYR A 31 15.83 14.83 -7.81
N MET A 32 15.91 16.18 -7.75
CA MET A 32 15.19 17.06 -8.65
C MET A 32 15.85 17.11 -10.03
N ASP A 33 15.04 17.45 -11.03
CA ASP A 33 15.48 17.73 -12.40
C ASP A 33 15.34 19.24 -12.68
N GLU A 34 16.11 19.76 -13.63
CA GLU A 34 15.98 21.16 -14.09
C GLU A 34 14.63 21.42 -14.77
N HIS A 35 13.98 20.37 -15.29
CA HIS A 35 12.70 20.43 -15.96
C HIS A 35 11.60 19.84 -15.05
N ASP A 36 10.90 20.71 -14.34
CA ASP A 36 9.74 20.28 -13.55
C ASP A 36 8.53 20.06 -14.46
N VAL A 37 8.05 18.82 -14.52
CA VAL A 37 6.93 18.41 -15.35
C VAL A 37 5.78 17.86 -14.50
N PRO A 38 4.52 17.91 -15.00
CA PRO A 38 3.41 17.26 -14.31
C PRO A 38 3.70 15.77 -14.06
N MET A 39 3.48 15.33 -12.83
CA MET A 39 3.63 13.95 -12.40
C MET A 39 2.53 13.62 -11.38
N PRO A 40 1.30 13.38 -11.87
CA PRO A 40 0.15 13.14 -11.01
C PRO A 40 0.30 11.84 -10.21
N LEU A 41 -0.41 11.79 -9.08
CA LEU A 41 -0.53 10.60 -8.23
C LEU A 41 -1.92 10.01 -8.37
N ASP A 42 -2.00 8.70 -8.57
CA ASP A 42 -3.20 7.91 -8.36
C ASP A 42 -3.14 7.24 -6.98
N TYR A 43 -4.29 7.01 -6.38
CA TYR A 43 -4.40 6.38 -5.08
C TYR A 43 -5.20 5.08 -5.21
N PHE A 44 -4.63 4.00 -4.69
CA PHE A 44 -5.20 2.66 -4.82
C PHE A 44 -5.40 2.00 -3.46
N VAL A 45 -6.43 1.19 -3.37
CA VAL A 45 -6.48 0.03 -2.49
C VAL A 45 -6.43 -1.22 -3.35
N TRP A 46 -5.96 -2.34 -2.82
CA TRP A 46 -5.74 -3.52 -3.64
C TRP A 46 -6.58 -4.68 -3.15
N VAL A 47 -7.14 -5.45 -4.08
CA VAL A 47 -7.79 -6.72 -3.80
C VAL A 47 -6.89 -7.84 -4.27
N ILE A 48 -6.51 -8.73 -3.36
CA ILE A 48 -5.77 -9.96 -3.64
C ILE A 48 -6.70 -11.11 -3.30
N ARG A 49 -7.13 -11.88 -4.29
CA ARG A 49 -8.13 -12.92 -4.06
C ARG A 49 -7.91 -14.18 -4.89
N ASN A 50 -8.45 -15.29 -4.39
CA ASN A 50 -8.71 -16.52 -5.13
C ASN A 50 -10.09 -17.07 -4.71
N GLU A 51 -10.42 -18.29 -5.10
CA GLU A 51 -11.71 -18.92 -4.77
C GLU A 51 -11.92 -19.13 -3.25
N LYS A 52 -10.84 -19.13 -2.46
CA LYS A 52 -10.89 -19.45 -1.03
C LYS A 52 -10.77 -18.22 -0.12
N ARG A 53 -10.08 -17.17 -0.57
CA ARG A 53 -9.61 -16.07 0.30
C ARG A 53 -9.63 -14.74 -0.42
N THR A 54 -9.90 -13.70 0.36
CA THR A 54 -9.74 -12.30 -0.07
C THR A 54 -8.93 -11.56 0.98
N TYR A 55 -7.90 -10.86 0.51
CA TYR A 55 -7.12 -9.90 1.27
C TYR A 55 -7.26 -8.53 0.64
N ILE A 56 -7.39 -7.51 1.46
CA ILE A 56 -7.32 -6.12 1.02
C ILE A 56 -5.95 -5.58 1.44
N VAL A 57 -5.29 -4.85 0.56
CA VAL A 57 -4.07 -4.11 0.92
C VAL A 57 -4.40 -2.64 0.94
N ASP A 58 -4.20 -2.05 2.11
CA ASP A 58 -4.51 -0.69 2.50
C ASP A 58 -6.02 -0.37 2.50
N THR A 59 -6.39 0.71 3.18
CA THR A 59 -7.79 1.11 3.36
C THR A 59 -8.12 2.46 2.74
N GLY A 60 -7.09 3.15 2.20
CA GLY A 60 -7.25 4.47 1.60
C GLY A 60 -7.59 5.57 2.61
N PHE A 61 -8.22 6.64 2.13
CA PHE A 61 -8.68 7.76 2.95
C PHE A 61 -10.10 8.19 2.58
N GLY A 62 -10.76 8.85 3.56
CA GLY A 62 -12.12 9.38 3.39
C GLY A 62 -12.16 10.88 3.08
N GLU A 63 -13.40 11.44 3.07
CA GLU A 63 -13.67 12.84 2.71
C GLU A 63 -12.93 13.88 3.56
N VAL A 64 -12.71 13.61 4.85
CA VAL A 64 -12.04 14.56 5.76
C VAL A 64 -10.60 14.78 5.31
N ALA A 65 -9.86 13.70 5.08
CA ALA A 65 -8.49 13.77 4.58
C ALA A 65 -8.43 14.31 3.15
N SER A 66 -9.37 13.94 2.28
CA SER A 66 -9.51 14.48 0.93
C SER A 66 -9.59 16.02 0.92
N LYS A 67 -10.46 16.59 1.75
CA LYS A 67 -10.62 18.05 1.89
C LYS A 67 -9.38 18.71 2.48
N LYS A 68 -8.83 18.13 3.56
CA LYS A 68 -7.64 18.66 4.26
C LYS A 68 -6.41 18.70 3.36
N ARG A 69 -6.26 17.70 2.48
CA ARG A 69 -5.06 17.52 1.62
C ARG A 69 -5.27 17.97 0.18
N ALA A 70 -6.45 18.51 -0.14
CA ALA A 70 -6.83 18.94 -1.49
C ALA A 70 -6.60 17.83 -2.55
N THR A 71 -6.92 16.58 -2.19
CA THR A 71 -6.82 15.43 -3.07
C THR A 71 -8.23 14.88 -3.30
N PRO A 72 -8.84 15.15 -4.48
CA PRO A 72 -10.21 14.75 -4.76
C PRO A 72 -10.39 13.24 -4.78
N LEU A 73 -11.46 12.75 -4.14
CA LEU A 73 -11.93 11.38 -4.30
C LEU A 73 -12.68 11.24 -5.63
N LEU A 74 -12.45 10.15 -6.33
CA LEU A 74 -13.29 9.67 -7.43
C LEU A 74 -14.47 8.87 -6.87
N ARG A 75 -14.20 8.13 -5.80
CA ARG A 75 -15.11 7.33 -4.98
C ARG A 75 -14.44 7.06 -3.63
N THR A 76 -15.19 6.63 -2.64
CA THR A 76 -14.56 6.09 -1.42
C THR A 76 -13.91 4.72 -1.71
N PRO A 77 -12.89 4.30 -0.95
CA PRO A 77 -12.35 2.94 -1.06
C PRO A 77 -13.41 1.85 -0.97
N ALA A 78 -14.35 1.97 -0.02
CA ALA A 78 -15.45 1.01 0.16
C ALA A 78 -16.38 0.94 -1.08
N GLU A 79 -16.73 2.08 -1.69
CA GLU A 79 -17.48 2.10 -2.95
C GLU A 79 -16.70 1.43 -4.08
N GLY A 80 -15.39 1.66 -4.16
CA GLY A 80 -14.52 1.01 -5.15
C GLY A 80 -14.47 -0.51 -4.98
N LEU A 81 -14.37 -0.99 -3.73
CA LEU A 81 -14.41 -2.41 -3.40
C LEU A 81 -15.78 -3.03 -3.74
N ALA A 82 -16.87 -2.32 -3.48
CA ALA A 82 -18.23 -2.79 -3.81
C ALA A 82 -18.41 -3.01 -5.33
N LEU A 83 -17.80 -2.19 -6.19
CA LEU A 83 -17.79 -2.41 -7.65
C LEU A 83 -17.07 -3.72 -8.04
N MET A 84 -16.13 -4.18 -7.23
CA MET A 84 -15.45 -5.47 -7.39
C MET A 84 -16.22 -6.64 -6.77
N GLY A 85 -17.40 -6.39 -6.22
CA GLY A 85 -18.21 -7.38 -5.50
C GLY A 85 -17.65 -7.70 -4.10
N VAL A 86 -16.85 -6.79 -3.52
CA VAL A 86 -16.29 -6.94 -2.18
C VAL A 86 -17.01 -5.98 -1.22
N ASP A 87 -17.71 -6.52 -0.25
CA ASP A 87 -18.28 -5.74 0.86
C ASP A 87 -17.19 -5.56 1.93
N SER A 88 -16.73 -4.34 2.13
CA SER A 88 -15.69 -4.00 3.11
C SER A 88 -16.08 -4.43 4.54
N ALA A 89 -17.38 -4.40 4.88
CA ALA A 89 -17.87 -4.82 6.19
C ALA A 89 -17.74 -6.34 6.45
N GLU A 90 -17.60 -7.13 5.39
CA GLU A 90 -17.47 -8.59 5.48
C GLU A 90 -16.02 -9.07 5.28
N VAL A 91 -15.09 -8.18 4.95
CA VAL A 91 -13.66 -8.52 4.78
C VAL A 91 -13.06 -8.98 6.09
N GLU A 92 -12.38 -10.12 6.07
CA GLU A 92 -11.74 -10.71 7.24
C GLU A 92 -10.25 -10.38 7.37
N ASN A 93 -9.56 -10.04 6.26
CA ASN A 93 -8.12 -9.83 6.27
C ASN A 93 -7.74 -8.54 5.53
N VAL A 94 -7.08 -7.62 6.23
CA VAL A 94 -6.56 -6.36 5.68
C VAL A 94 -5.08 -6.26 6.01
N ILE A 95 -4.26 -6.08 4.99
CA ILE A 95 -2.82 -5.80 5.12
C ILE A 95 -2.66 -4.29 5.10
N ILE A 96 -2.13 -3.71 6.17
CA ILE A 96 -1.76 -2.30 6.22
C ILE A 96 -0.28 -2.19 5.90
N SER A 97 0.03 -1.72 4.70
CA SER A 97 1.42 -1.58 4.25
C SER A 97 2.22 -0.65 5.16
N HIS A 98 1.61 0.45 5.57
CA HIS A 98 2.09 1.40 6.58
C HIS A 98 0.95 2.34 7.02
N MET A 99 1.19 3.18 8.04
CA MET A 99 0.12 3.95 8.69
C MET A 99 0.00 5.40 8.20
N HIS A 100 0.45 5.76 7.00
CA HIS A 100 0.12 7.06 6.42
C HIS A 100 -1.37 7.14 6.10
N TYR A 101 -1.89 8.38 6.06
CA TYR A 101 -3.32 8.69 5.97
C TYR A 101 -4.02 8.03 4.77
N ASP A 102 -3.31 7.86 3.66
CA ASP A 102 -3.82 7.32 2.41
C ASP A 102 -3.74 5.79 2.31
N HIS A 103 -3.24 5.14 3.36
CA HIS A 103 -3.18 3.69 3.51
C HIS A 103 -4.00 3.18 4.70
N ALA A 104 -4.11 3.97 5.76
CA ALA A 104 -4.78 3.57 7.01
C ALA A 104 -6.02 4.42 7.37
N GLY A 105 -6.49 5.29 6.47
CA GLY A 105 -7.58 6.23 6.77
C GLY A 105 -9.00 5.65 6.68
N GLY A 106 -9.17 4.41 6.20
CA GLY A 106 -10.47 3.75 6.06
C GLY A 106 -10.66 2.53 6.97
N ILE A 107 -9.89 2.39 8.06
CA ILE A 107 -9.93 1.23 8.97
C ILE A 107 -11.35 0.95 9.52
N ALA A 108 -12.14 1.99 9.75
CA ALA A 108 -13.49 1.87 10.30
C ALA A 108 -14.47 1.14 9.34
N ASP A 109 -14.20 1.13 8.04
CA ASP A 109 -15.01 0.46 7.03
C ASP A 109 -14.84 -1.07 7.04
N PHE A 110 -13.90 -1.60 7.85
CA PHE A 110 -13.56 -3.01 7.96
C PHE A 110 -13.78 -3.54 9.39
N PRO A 111 -15.02 -3.58 9.90
CA PRO A 111 -15.29 -3.90 11.31
C PRO A 111 -14.93 -5.33 11.70
N LYS A 112 -14.96 -6.29 10.75
CA LYS A 112 -14.68 -7.70 10.98
C LYS A 112 -13.21 -8.09 10.73
N ALA A 113 -12.42 -7.18 10.15
CA ALA A 113 -11.08 -7.50 9.70
C ALA A 113 -10.09 -7.72 10.85
N THR A 114 -9.18 -8.65 10.62
CA THR A 114 -7.87 -8.68 11.27
C THR A 114 -6.90 -7.88 10.42
N PHE A 115 -6.28 -6.87 11.01
CA PHE A 115 -5.31 -6.00 10.35
C PHE A 115 -3.90 -6.57 10.53
N ILE A 116 -3.21 -6.81 9.42
CA ILE A 116 -1.83 -7.31 9.41
C ILE A 116 -0.92 -6.10 9.30
N LEU A 117 -0.04 -5.91 10.28
CA LEU A 117 0.77 -4.71 10.44
C LEU A 117 2.15 -5.03 11.01
N GLN A 118 3.18 -4.33 10.58
CA GLN A 118 4.52 -4.42 11.18
C GLN A 118 4.55 -3.81 12.59
N ASP A 119 5.15 -4.52 13.56
CA ASP A 119 5.45 -4.02 14.92
C ASP A 119 6.13 -2.65 14.88
N THR A 120 7.12 -2.54 13.99
CA THR A 120 7.93 -1.34 13.83
C THR A 120 7.08 -0.15 13.36
N GLU A 121 6.02 -0.39 12.56
CA GLU A 121 5.16 0.69 12.08
C GLU A 121 4.29 1.26 13.21
N MET A 122 3.69 0.40 14.02
CA MET A 122 2.95 0.83 15.21
C MET A 122 3.86 1.59 16.18
N SER A 123 5.05 1.08 16.42
CA SER A 123 6.05 1.73 17.27
C SER A 123 6.47 3.11 16.74
N TYR A 124 6.61 3.24 15.41
CA TYR A 124 6.94 4.49 14.74
C TYR A 124 5.79 5.50 14.86
N ALA A 125 4.56 5.09 14.52
CA ALA A 125 3.37 5.95 14.52
C ALA A 125 2.95 6.43 15.91
N THR A 126 3.38 5.76 16.98
CA THR A 126 3.10 6.14 18.38
C THR A 126 4.33 6.60 19.15
N GLY A 127 5.47 6.64 18.48
CA GLY A 127 6.75 6.93 19.10
C GLY A 127 7.20 8.38 19.00
N ARG A 128 8.43 8.60 19.45
CA ARG A 128 9.08 9.92 19.54
C ARG A 128 9.16 10.65 18.18
N CYS A 129 9.20 9.95 17.06
CA CYS A 129 9.23 10.55 15.73
C CYS A 129 7.98 11.41 15.45
N MET A 130 6.85 11.08 16.06
CA MET A 130 5.61 11.85 15.92
C MET A 130 5.63 13.20 16.66
N CYS A 131 6.69 13.51 17.39
CA CYS A 131 6.92 14.85 17.95
C CYS A 131 7.47 15.85 16.93
N PHE A 132 7.88 15.41 15.75
CA PHE A 132 8.45 16.26 14.71
C PHE A 132 7.47 16.46 13.56
N PRO A 133 7.14 17.72 13.18
CA PRO A 133 6.18 18.00 12.10
C PRO A 133 6.50 17.31 10.77
N ALA A 134 7.78 17.14 10.44
CA ALA A 134 8.20 16.52 9.18
C ALA A 134 7.79 15.04 9.07
N THR A 135 7.93 14.28 10.16
CA THR A 135 7.58 12.85 10.21
C THR A 135 6.12 12.62 10.60
N GLN A 136 5.51 13.56 11.34
CA GLN A 136 4.09 13.50 11.71
C GLN A 136 3.15 13.80 10.52
N ARG A 137 3.57 14.70 9.61
CA ARG A 137 2.71 15.24 8.54
C ARG A 137 1.97 14.18 7.70
N PRO A 138 2.54 13.02 7.34
CA PRO A 138 1.82 11.99 6.57
C PRO A 138 0.78 11.21 7.38
N PHE A 139 0.75 11.34 8.69
CA PHE A 139 -0.18 10.61 9.56
C PHE A 139 -1.43 11.45 9.88
N GLU A 140 -2.53 10.77 10.19
CA GLU A 140 -3.69 11.32 10.87
C GLU A 140 -3.82 10.65 12.24
N VAL A 141 -3.96 11.45 13.29
CA VAL A 141 -3.99 10.95 14.68
C VAL A 141 -5.18 10.03 14.92
N ASP A 142 -6.32 10.33 14.30
CA ASP A 142 -7.54 9.53 14.47
C ASP A 142 -7.38 8.11 13.88
N ASP A 143 -6.69 7.99 12.74
CA ASP A 143 -6.40 6.69 12.09
C ASP A 143 -5.46 5.85 12.96
N VAL A 144 -4.41 6.49 13.52
CA VAL A 144 -3.49 5.85 14.47
C VAL A 144 -4.24 5.37 15.71
N CYS A 145 -5.10 6.22 16.29
CA CYS A 145 -5.90 5.86 17.47
C CYS A 145 -6.89 4.74 17.16
N GLU A 146 -7.47 4.73 15.96
CA GLU A 146 -8.38 3.64 15.57
C GLU A 146 -7.65 2.30 15.48
N LEU A 147 -6.45 2.28 14.88
CA LEU A 147 -5.67 1.06 14.83
C LEU A 147 -5.19 0.59 16.22
N VAL A 148 -4.86 1.53 17.11
CA VAL A 148 -4.59 1.20 18.52
C VAL A 148 -5.81 0.55 19.18
N ARG A 149 -7.05 1.04 18.93
CA ARG A 149 -8.27 0.38 19.42
C ARG A 149 -8.43 -1.03 18.88
N LYS A 150 -8.08 -1.26 17.59
CA LYS A 150 -8.07 -2.60 16.98
C LYS A 150 -7.11 -3.55 17.68
N VAL A 151 -5.93 -3.06 18.14
CA VAL A 151 -5.00 -3.87 18.97
C VAL A 151 -5.69 -4.37 20.23
N TYR A 152 -6.32 -3.48 21.00
CA TYR A 152 -7.03 -3.84 22.23
C TYR A 152 -8.30 -4.68 21.96
N GLY A 153 -8.84 -4.61 20.73
CA GLY A 153 -9.94 -5.44 20.25
C GLY A 153 -9.53 -6.84 19.77
N ASN A 154 -8.23 -7.19 19.85
CA ASN A 154 -7.66 -8.44 19.29
C ASN A 154 -7.89 -8.57 17.77
N GLN A 155 -7.89 -7.46 17.05
CA GLN A 155 -8.09 -7.38 15.60
C GLN A 155 -6.78 -6.99 14.84
N VAL A 156 -5.63 -7.13 15.46
CA VAL A 156 -4.33 -6.87 14.80
C VAL A 156 -3.44 -8.11 14.90
N HIS A 157 -2.93 -8.53 13.76
CA HIS A 157 -1.88 -9.51 13.62
C HIS A 157 -0.56 -8.76 13.38
N PHE A 158 0.31 -8.74 14.38
CA PHE A 158 1.61 -8.11 14.26
C PHE A 158 2.61 -9.02 13.56
N VAL A 159 3.36 -8.43 12.63
CA VAL A 159 4.47 -9.08 11.93
C VAL A 159 5.77 -8.38 12.31
N ASP A 160 6.83 -9.14 12.57
CA ASP A 160 8.20 -8.63 12.78
C ASP A 160 9.10 -9.10 11.65
N GLY A 161 9.21 -8.31 10.60
CA GLY A 161 10.00 -8.64 9.40
C GLY A 161 9.15 -9.26 8.29
N ASP A 162 9.59 -10.43 7.80
CA ASP A 162 8.95 -11.14 6.71
C ASP A 162 8.07 -12.28 7.24
N GLU A 163 6.87 -12.45 6.67
CA GLU A 163 5.96 -13.53 7.03
C GLU A 163 5.20 -14.07 5.82
N GLU A 164 5.12 -15.39 5.70
CA GLU A 164 4.21 -16.06 4.78
C GLU A 164 2.83 -16.20 5.47
N LEU A 165 1.85 -15.44 4.99
CA LEU A 165 0.49 -15.44 5.54
C LEU A 165 -0.27 -16.72 5.17
N VAL A 166 -0.11 -17.14 3.92
CA VAL A 166 -0.57 -18.42 3.37
C VAL A 166 0.35 -18.82 2.21
N PRO A 167 0.39 -20.10 1.81
CA PRO A 167 1.20 -20.52 0.67
C PRO A 167 0.90 -19.71 -0.60
N GLY A 168 1.85 -18.90 -1.02
CA GLY A 168 1.72 -18.02 -2.19
C GLY A 168 1.37 -16.57 -1.89
N LEU A 169 1.24 -16.18 -0.61
CA LEU A 169 1.04 -14.79 -0.19
C LEU A 169 1.91 -14.49 1.03
N SER A 170 2.80 -13.54 0.91
CA SER A 170 3.69 -13.11 1.99
C SER A 170 3.85 -11.61 2.06
N VAL A 171 4.19 -11.11 3.23
CA VAL A 171 4.54 -9.70 3.47
C VAL A 171 6.02 -9.60 3.77
N HIS A 172 6.65 -8.52 3.31
CA HIS A 172 8.09 -8.32 3.44
C HIS A 172 8.36 -6.90 3.92
N LYS A 173 9.06 -6.77 5.04
CA LYS A 173 9.44 -5.47 5.58
C LYS A 173 10.51 -4.82 4.72
N ILE A 174 10.24 -3.60 4.27
CA ILE A 174 11.15 -2.79 3.47
C ILE A 174 11.66 -1.59 4.27
N GLY A 175 10.76 -0.87 4.95
CA GLY A 175 11.11 0.39 5.62
C GLY A 175 11.39 1.52 4.64
N GLY A 176 12.11 2.52 5.11
CA GLY A 176 12.63 3.62 4.28
C GLY A 176 11.69 4.81 4.15
N HIS A 177 10.50 4.64 3.64
CA HIS A 177 9.47 5.68 3.54
C HIS A 177 8.80 5.92 4.90
N SER A 178 8.40 4.85 5.59
CA SER A 178 8.11 4.79 7.02
C SER A 178 8.95 3.69 7.67
N ALA A 179 8.94 3.59 9.00
CA ALA A 179 9.84 2.66 9.69
C ALA A 179 9.44 1.18 9.51
N GLY A 180 8.15 0.92 9.40
CA GLY A 180 7.60 -0.43 9.26
C GLY A 180 6.92 -0.67 7.91
N LEU A 181 7.20 0.14 6.89
CA LEU A 181 6.67 -0.07 5.56
C LEU A 181 6.97 -1.48 5.05
N MET A 182 5.98 -2.16 4.50
CA MET A 182 6.11 -3.48 3.89
C MET A 182 5.47 -3.54 2.51
N CYS A 183 5.99 -4.40 1.65
CA CYS A 183 5.37 -4.80 0.39
C CYS A 183 4.69 -6.16 0.52
N VAL A 184 3.80 -6.48 -0.42
CA VAL A 184 3.10 -7.76 -0.48
C VAL A 184 3.59 -8.55 -1.68
N ARG A 185 4.02 -9.78 -1.46
CA ARG A 185 4.48 -10.71 -2.50
C ARG A 185 3.40 -11.73 -2.77
N VAL A 186 2.98 -11.85 -4.02
CA VAL A 186 1.81 -12.62 -4.43
C VAL A 186 2.18 -13.60 -5.54
N TRP A 187 1.87 -14.89 -5.35
CA TRP A 187 2.00 -15.88 -6.41
C TRP A 187 0.78 -15.81 -7.35
N THR A 188 1.03 -15.51 -8.61
CA THR A 188 0.01 -15.34 -9.66
C THR A 188 0.28 -16.29 -10.82
N GLN A 189 -0.63 -16.33 -11.81
CA GLN A 189 -0.37 -17.05 -13.06
C GLN A 189 0.84 -16.52 -13.83
N ARG A 190 1.30 -15.29 -13.55
CA ARG A 190 2.48 -14.67 -14.14
C ARG A 190 3.76 -14.92 -13.35
N GLY A 191 3.72 -15.67 -12.26
CA GLY A 191 4.80 -15.83 -11.30
C GLY A 191 4.67 -14.88 -10.11
N TRP A 192 5.78 -14.56 -9.44
CA TRP A 192 5.81 -13.70 -8.27
C TRP A 192 5.66 -12.22 -8.62
N VAL A 193 4.58 -11.62 -8.16
CA VAL A 193 4.28 -10.19 -8.29
C VAL A 193 4.44 -9.51 -6.94
N ILE A 194 4.99 -8.30 -6.95
CA ILE A 194 5.10 -7.43 -5.78
C ILE A 194 4.09 -6.29 -5.90
N VAL A 195 3.17 -6.20 -4.95
CA VAL A 195 2.40 -4.98 -4.69
C VAL A 195 3.26 -4.12 -3.78
N ALA A 196 3.90 -3.10 -4.35
CA ALA A 196 4.94 -2.35 -3.67
C ALA A 196 4.41 -1.37 -2.65
N SER A 197 3.15 -0.91 -2.77
CA SER A 197 2.67 0.25 -2.01
C SER A 197 3.71 1.38 -2.09
N ASP A 198 4.01 2.06 -0.99
CA ASP A 198 4.95 3.18 -0.94
C ASP A 198 6.43 2.77 -0.85
N CYS A 199 6.73 1.47 -0.93
CA CYS A 199 8.11 1.03 -1.21
C CYS A 199 8.59 1.58 -2.55
N ALA A 200 7.67 1.82 -3.50
CA ALA A 200 7.88 2.59 -4.72
C ALA A 200 6.56 3.26 -5.12
N HIS A 201 6.50 4.59 -5.16
CA HIS A 201 5.32 5.33 -5.62
C HIS A 201 5.16 5.24 -7.13
N PHE A 202 6.28 5.27 -7.87
CA PHE A 202 6.35 5.25 -9.32
C PHE A 202 7.29 4.17 -9.81
N TYR A 203 7.10 3.69 -11.03
CA TYR A 203 8.05 2.81 -11.72
C TYR A 203 9.45 3.43 -11.80
N GLU A 204 9.54 4.76 -11.94
CA GLU A 204 10.79 5.49 -11.98
C GLU A 204 11.59 5.36 -10.68
N ASN A 205 10.96 5.29 -9.51
CA ASN A 205 11.66 5.24 -8.23
C ASN A 205 12.69 4.11 -8.16
N PHE A 206 12.29 2.88 -8.48
CA PHE A 206 13.18 1.73 -8.39
C PHE A 206 14.04 1.56 -9.65
N LYS A 207 13.55 1.97 -10.83
CA LYS A 207 14.32 1.90 -12.08
C LYS A 207 15.50 2.87 -12.08
N GLU A 208 15.28 4.11 -11.65
CA GLU A 208 16.28 5.18 -11.61
C GLU A 208 16.97 5.34 -10.25
N ARG A 209 16.58 4.52 -9.25
CA ARG A 209 17.06 4.66 -7.85
C ARG A 209 16.84 6.08 -7.30
N ASN A 210 15.77 6.74 -7.73
CA ASN A 210 15.37 8.07 -7.29
C ASN A 210 14.11 7.99 -6.40
N PRO A 211 14.26 7.99 -5.07
CA PRO A 211 13.15 7.82 -4.13
C PRO A 211 12.11 8.92 -4.19
N PHE A 212 10.91 8.62 -3.72
CA PHE A 212 9.90 9.61 -3.40
C PHE A 212 10.37 10.52 -2.24
N VAL A 213 9.88 11.77 -2.21
CA VAL A 213 10.38 12.80 -1.27
C VAL A 213 10.10 12.54 0.21
N ILE A 214 9.10 11.70 0.55
CA ILE A 214 8.83 11.33 1.94
C ILE A 214 9.74 10.16 2.30
N VAL A 215 10.74 10.43 3.12
CA VAL A 215 11.80 9.48 3.48
C VAL A 215 12.06 9.54 4.98
N TYR A 216 11.88 8.39 5.66
CA TYR A 216 12.33 8.17 7.04
C TYR A 216 13.79 7.72 7.08
N ASN A 217 14.17 6.75 6.23
CA ASN A 217 15.53 6.24 6.10
C ASN A 217 15.88 5.98 4.63
N LEU A 218 16.78 6.77 4.08
CA LEU A 218 17.17 6.68 2.67
C LEU A 218 17.89 5.37 2.34
N GLY A 219 18.72 4.88 3.25
CA GLY A 219 19.47 3.62 3.06
C GLY A 219 18.53 2.42 2.94
N ASP A 220 17.55 2.33 3.84
CA ASP A 220 16.54 1.26 3.81
C ASP A 220 15.69 1.34 2.53
N MET A 221 15.32 2.56 2.11
CA MET A 221 14.51 2.76 0.91
C MET A 221 15.24 2.29 -0.37
N LEU A 222 16.52 2.63 -0.51
CA LEU A 222 17.35 2.19 -1.65
C LEU A 222 17.61 0.68 -1.63
N ASN A 223 17.87 0.10 -0.46
CA ASN A 223 17.99 -1.35 -0.28
C ASN A 223 16.66 -2.06 -0.57
N GLY A 224 15.54 -1.43 -0.23
CA GLY A 224 14.19 -1.93 -0.49
C GLY A 224 13.92 -2.16 -1.96
N TYR A 225 14.39 -1.30 -2.85
CA TYR A 225 14.28 -1.52 -4.30
C TYR A 225 14.99 -2.81 -4.73
N THR A 226 16.19 -3.05 -4.22
CA THR A 226 16.93 -4.28 -4.50
C THR A 226 16.21 -5.52 -3.93
N THR A 227 15.66 -5.39 -2.73
CA THR A 227 14.87 -6.47 -2.09
C THR A 227 13.64 -6.81 -2.94
N MET A 228 12.87 -5.81 -3.39
CA MET A 228 11.71 -6.05 -4.26
C MET A 228 12.09 -6.72 -5.59
N GLU A 229 13.23 -6.31 -6.20
CA GLU A 229 13.74 -6.94 -7.42
C GLU A 229 14.12 -8.41 -7.22
N MET A 230 14.66 -8.77 -6.04
CA MET A 230 14.97 -10.17 -5.70
C MET A 230 13.71 -11.01 -5.40
N LEU A 231 12.66 -10.39 -4.89
CA LEU A 231 11.41 -11.06 -4.52
C LEU A 231 10.47 -11.26 -5.72
N ALA A 232 10.53 -10.36 -6.71
CA ALA A 232 9.70 -10.40 -7.90
C ALA A 232 10.23 -11.39 -8.93
N GLU A 233 9.37 -11.86 -9.84
CA GLU A 233 9.77 -12.66 -11.00
C GLU A 233 10.68 -11.87 -11.96
N SER A 234 10.39 -10.57 -12.12
CA SER A 234 11.18 -9.58 -12.86
C SER A 234 10.78 -8.17 -12.45
N GLN A 235 11.49 -7.13 -12.93
CA GLN A 235 11.11 -5.74 -12.69
C GLN A 235 9.68 -5.40 -13.18
N ASP A 236 9.19 -6.06 -14.24
CA ASP A 236 7.84 -5.86 -14.75
C ASP A 236 6.75 -6.49 -13.85
N HIS A 237 7.16 -7.21 -12.81
CA HIS A 237 6.28 -7.78 -11.78
C HIS A 237 6.27 -6.95 -10.49
N ILE A 238 6.91 -5.78 -10.47
CA ILE A 238 6.83 -4.82 -9.36
C ILE A 238 5.81 -3.74 -9.74
N ILE A 239 4.73 -3.67 -8.96
CA ILE A 239 3.62 -2.74 -9.20
C ILE A 239 3.68 -1.63 -8.14
N PRO A 240 3.95 -0.37 -8.53
CA PRO A 240 4.08 0.76 -7.60
C PRO A 240 2.73 1.20 -7.02
N GLY A 241 2.78 1.93 -5.89
CA GLY A 241 1.61 2.33 -5.13
C GLY A 241 0.80 3.48 -5.70
N HIS A 242 1.40 4.35 -6.54
CA HIS A 242 0.77 5.63 -6.91
C HIS A 242 0.92 6.03 -8.39
N ASP A 243 1.53 5.19 -9.21
CA ASP A 243 1.80 5.53 -10.61
C ASP A 243 0.54 5.40 -11.47
N PRO A 244 0.10 6.45 -12.17
CA PRO A 244 -1.01 6.36 -13.13
C PRO A 244 -0.79 5.33 -14.25
N LEU A 245 0.46 4.94 -14.52
CA LEU A 245 0.77 3.89 -15.48
C LEU A 245 0.24 2.52 -15.05
N VAL A 246 -0.06 2.31 -13.76
CA VAL A 246 -0.72 1.07 -13.28
C VAL A 246 -2.02 0.84 -14.03
N MET A 247 -2.90 1.85 -14.11
CA MET A 247 -4.18 1.75 -14.83
C MET A 247 -4.00 1.58 -16.34
N LYS A 248 -2.88 2.06 -16.89
CA LYS A 248 -2.57 1.91 -18.32
C LYS A 248 -2.07 0.50 -18.66
N TYR A 249 -1.25 -0.09 -17.78
CA TYR A 249 -0.66 -1.42 -18.01
C TYR A 249 -1.62 -2.55 -17.61
N TYR A 250 -2.50 -2.28 -16.67
CA TYR A 250 -3.49 -3.24 -16.17
C TYR A 250 -4.89 -2.65 -16.40
N PRO A 251 -5.52 -2.97 -17.54
CA PRO A 251 -6.83 -2.42 -17.89
C PRO A 251 -7.87 -2.83 -16.85
N ALA A 252 -8.86 -1.96 -16.66
CA ALA A 252 -9.94 -2.18 -15.72
C ALA A 252 -10.67 -3.50 -15.98
N ALA A 253 -11.05 -4.20 -14.91
CA ALA A 253 -11.77 -5.46 -14.99
C ALA A 253 -13.20 -5.29 -15.57
N SER A 254 -13.77 -4.09 -15.50
CA SER A 254 -15.04 -3.72 -16.14
C SER A 254 -15.04 -2.24 -16.53
N LYS A 255 -15.98 -1.84 -17.41
CA LYS A 255 -16.14 -0.44 -17.81
C LYS A 255 -16.52 0.48 -16.64
N GLU A 256 -17.20 -0.03 -15.62
CA GLU A 256 -17.59 0.73 -14.42
C GLU A 256 -16.41 1.09 -13.52
N LEU A 257 -15.27 0.42 -13.72
CA LEU A 257 -14.02 0.66 -13.00
C LEU A 257 -13.04 1.56 -13.78
N GLU A 258 -13.38 1.91 -15.04
CA GLU A 258 -12.64 2.91 -15.82
C GLU A 258 -12.91 4.31 -15.23
N GLY A 259 -11.87 4.97 -14.65
CA GLY A 259 -12.02 6.36 -14.17
C GLY A 259 -11.11 6.71 -13.02
#